data_2a66fcd21c0446c4cdbd9b87ddb42b3a
#
_entry.id   2a66fcd21c0446c4cdbd9b87ddb42b3a
#
_cell.length_a   1.000
_cell.length_b   1.000
_cell.length_c   1.000
_cell.angle_alpha   90.00
_cell.angle_beta   90.00
_cell.angle_gamma   90.00
#
_symmetry.space_group_name_H-M   'P 1'
#
loop_
_entity.id
_entity.type
_entity.pdbx_description
1 polymer ?
#
loop_
_entity_poly.entity_id
_entity_poly.type
_entity_poly.pdbx_seq_one_letter_code
_entity_poly.pdbx_strand_id
1 'polypeptide(L)'
;KWSAGAFLAKVKMFRKDYAGALTILNAIIANGKTSSGIKYGLNAKFESSFDADTKNSPEAVFSVQYSVNDGANGDNGGWGDVLNFPYTGGPGGCCGFFQPTQDLVNSFNTDPSTGLPNIATYNSTEVVSDQGKNSPDLFTPYTGTLDPRLDWTVGRRGVPYRDWGPHPGQQW
;
A
#
# COMPACT_ATOMS: atom_id res chain seq x y z
N LYS A 1 -4.75 19.74 -16.34
CA LYS A 1 -5.65 20.61 -15.57
C LYS A 1 -6.00 19.99 -14.21
N TRP A 2 -6.54 18.79 -14.17
CA TRP A 2 -7.05 18.16 -12.95
C TRP A 2 -5.97 17.81 -11.95
N SER A 3 -4.84 17.24 -12.39
CA SER A 3 -3.68 16.95 -11.54
C SER A 3 -3.12 18.20 -10.87
N ALA A 4 -2.99 19.31 -11.62
CA ALA A 4 -2.57 20.59 -11.05
C ALA A 4 -3.56 21.11 -10.00
N GLY A 5 -4.87 20.92 -10.23
CA GLY A 5 -5.91 21.22 -9.25
C GLY A 5 -5.75 20.41 -7.95
N ALA A 6 -5.47 19.11 -8.06
CA ALA A 6 -5.25 18.26 -6.90
C ALA A 6 -4.02 18.71 -6.07
N PHE A 7 -2.92 19.06 -6.73
CA PHE A 7 -1.75 19.64 -6.05
C PHE A 7 -2.07 20.99 -5.38
N LEU A 8 -2.85 21.86 -6.05
CA LEU A 8 -3.28 23.11 -5.44
C LEU A 8 -4.16 22.87 -4.21
N ALA A 9 -5.08 21.92 -4.27
CA ALA A 9 -5.89 21.54 -3.10
C ALA A 9 -5.00 21.06 -1.95
N LYS A 10 -3.97 20.23 -2.22
CA LYS A 10 -2.99 19.79 -1.23
C LYS A 10 -2.24 20.98 -0.59
N VAL A 11 -1.78 21.94 -1.39
CA VAL A 11 -1.13 23.16 -0.88
C VAL A 11 -2.08 23.96 0.02
N LYS A 12 -3.35 24.11 -0.38
CA LYS A 12 -4.37 24.78 0.45
C LYS A 12 -4.59 24.07 1.79
N MET A 13 -4.62 22.74 1.81
CA MET A 13 -4.72 21.95 3.04
C MET A 13 -3.54 22.24 3.98
N PHE A 14 -2.30 22.26 3.48
CA PHE A 14 -1.12 22.64 4.28
C PHE A 14 -1.22 24.06 4.83
N ARG A 15 -1.85 24.96 4.10
CA ARG A 15 -2.12 26.34 4.54
C ARG A 15 -3.36 26.47 5.44
N LYS A 16 -4.02 25.35 5.77
CA LYS A 16 -5.26 25.28 6.55
C LYS A 16 -6.46 25.97 5.87
N ASP A 17 -6.38 26.24 4.58
CA ASP A 17 -7.50 26.72 3.74
C ASP A 17 -8.34 25.52 3.31
N TYR A 18 -9.05 24.90 4.25
CA TYR A 18 -9.84 23.69 4.00
C TYR A 18 -11.03 23.96 3.08
N ALA A 19 -11.66 25.12 3.20
CA ALA A 19 -12.80 25.50 2.33
C ALA A 19 -12.36 25.65 0.87
N GLY A 20 -11.23 26.30 0.63
CA GLY A 20 -10.67 26.41 -0.72
C GLY A 20 -10.19 25.07 -1.27
N ALA A 21 -9.63 24.19 -0.44
CA ALA A 21 -9.27 22.83 -0.85
C ALA A 21 -10.52 22.02 -1.22
N LEU A 22 -11.55 22.05 -0.39
CA LEU A 22 -12.82 21.32 -0.62
C LEU A 22 -13.50 21.74 -1.94
N THR A 23 -13.53 23.03 -2.24
CA THR A 23 -14.07 23.55 -3.50
C THR A 23 -13.38 22.94 -4.72
N ILE A 24 -12.06 22.89 -4.69
CA ILE A 24 -11.27 22.32 -5.79
C ILE A 24 -11.47 20.81 -5.89
N LEU A 25 -11.45 20.09 -4.76
CA LEU A 25 -11.62 18.63 -4.74
C LEU A 25 -13.02 18.23 -5.24
N ASN A 26 -14.07 18.93 -4.84
CA ASN A 26 -15.44 18.69 -5.34
C ASN A 26 -15.52 18.89 -6.85
N ALA A 27 -14.87 19.93 -7.39
CA ALA A 27 -14.83 20.15 -8.84
C ALA A 27 -14.09 19.01 -9.58
N ILE A 28 -13.02 18.46 -8.99
CA ILE A 28 -12.28 17.33 -9.54
C ILE A 28 -13.15 16.06 -9.50
N ILE A 29 -13.81 15.77 -8.39
CA ILE A 29 -14.68 14.59 -8.24
C ILE A 29 -15.82 14.65 -9.24
N ALA A 30 -16.43 15.82 -9.42
CA ALA A 30 -17.56 15.97 -10.31
C ALA A 30 -17.18 15.87 -11.80
N ASN A 31 -16.03 16.45 -12.21
CA ASN A 31 -15.73 16.71 -13.62
C ASN A 31 -14.35 16.17 -14.05
N GLY A 32 -13.53 15.69 -13.11
CA GLY A 32 -12.17 15.27 -13.37
C GLY A 32 -12.10 14.04 -14.25
N LYS A 33 -11.10 14.03 -15.14
CA LYS A 33 -10.84 12.93 -16.07
C LYS A 33 -9.33 12.70 -16.19
N THR A 34 -8.97 11.45 -16.42
CA THR A 34 -7.62 11.04 -16.79
C THR A 34 -7.21 11.66 -18.14
N SER A 35 -5.96 11.52 -18.53
CA SER A 35 -5.49 11.94 -19.86
C SER A 35 -6.18 11.19 -21.01
N SER A 36 -6.64 9.97 -20.76
CA SER A 36 -7.42 9.16 -21.71
C SER A 36 -8.93 9.47 -21.70
N GLY A 37 -9.37 10.45 -20.91
CA GLY A 37 -10.77 10.88 -20.87
C GLY A 37 -11.67 10.09 -19.92
N ILE A 38 -11.13 9.12 -19.19
CA ILE A 38 -11.90 8.32 -18.21
C ILE A 38 -12.14 9.19 -16.97
N LYS A 39 -13.38 9.21 -16.47
CA LYS A 39 -13.73 9.93 -15.24
C LYS A 39 -12.96 9.37 -14.04
N TYR A 40 -12.45 10.24 -13.17
CA TYR A 40 -11.82 9.79 -11.93
C TYR A 40 -12.81 9.05 -11.04
N GLY A 41 -12.32 8.00 -10.39
CA GLY A 41 -13.10 7.18 -9.48
C GLY A 41 -12.21 6.20 -8.74
N LEU A 42 -12.72 5.58 -7.70
CA LEU A 42 -12.01 4.55 -6.97
C LEU A 42 -11.97 3.26 -7.80
N ASN A 43 -10.87 2.53 -7.70
CA ASN A 43 -10.77 1.17 -8.22
C ASN A 43 -11.68 0.24 -7.41
N ALA A 44 -12.22 -0.80 -8.04
CA ALA A 44 -13.05 -1.79 -7.37
C ALA A 44 -12.27 -2.61 -6.33
N LYS A 45 -10.95 -2.73 -6.54
CA LYS A 45 -10.04 -3.45 -5.66
C LYS A 45 -8.88 -2.54 -5.28
N PHE A 46 -8.49 -2.58 -4.02
CA PHE A 46 -7.39 -1.78 -3.48
C PHE A 46 -6.07 -2.04 -4.21
N GLU A 47 -5.74 -3.30 -4.44
CA GLU A 47 -4.51 -3.73 -5.10
C GLU A 47 -4.36 -3.18 -6.52
N SER A 48 -5.46 -2.90 -7.21
CA SER A 48 -5.40 -2.35 -8.57
C SER A 48 -4.74 -0.97 -8.66
N SER A 49 -4.58 -0.27 -7.55
CA SER A 49 -3.84 1.00 -7.51
C SER A 49 -2.32 0.81 -7.51
N PHE A 50 -1.85 -0.41 -7.23
CA PHE A 50 -0.44 -0.76 -7.07
C PHE A 50 0.05 -1.81 -8.07
N ASP A 51 -0.85 -2.36 -8.87
CA ASP A 51 -0.53 -3.38 -9.85
C ASP A 51 -0.11 -2.76 -11.18
N ALA A 52 1.01 -3.24 -11.74
CA ALA A 52 1.53 -2.78 -13.01
C ALA A 52 0.57 -3.02 -14.19
N ASP A 53 -0.23 -4.08 -14.12
CA ASP A 53 -1.21 -4.42 -15.16
C ASP A 53 -2.41 -3.47 -15.17
N THR A 54 -2.68 -2.80 -14.05
CA THR A 54 -3.76 -1.83 -13.91
C THR A 54 -3.27 -0.38 -13.75
N LYS A 55 -2.04 -0.10 -14.16
CA LYS A 55 -1.47 1.24 -14.15
C LYS A 55 -2.34 2.26 -14.90
N ASN A 56 -2.24 3.53 -14.50
CA ASN A 56 -3.03 4.62 -15.07
C ASN A 56 -4.55 4.42 -14.96
N SER A 57 -4.98 3.74 -13.91
CA SER A 57 -6.39 3.51 -13.60
C SER A 57 -7.15 4.81 -13.34
N PRO A 58 -8.50 4.77 -13.27
CA PRO A 58 -9.32 5.94 -12.92
C PRO A 58 -8.96 6.60 -11.58
N GLU A 59 -8.32 5.89 -10.67
CA GLU A 59 -7.87 6.42 -9.37
C GLU A 59 -6.57 7.22 -9.47
N ALA A 60 -5.80 7.04 -10.54
CA ALA A 60 -4.52 7.71 -10.73
C ALA A 60 -4.70 9.17 -11.21
N VAL A 61 -4.70 10.11 -10.29
CA VAL A 61 -4.77 11.55 -10.59
C VAL A 61 -3.44 12.07 -11.14
N PHE A 62 -2.33 11.58 -10.61
CA PHE A 62 -0.98 11.84 -11.08
C PHE A 62 -0.06 10.69 -10.67
N SER A 63 0.72 10.20 -11.61
CA SER A 63 1.67 9.11 -11.37
C SER A 63 3.02 9.45 -11.98
N VAL A 64 4.09 9.18 -11.24
CA VAL A 64 5.44 9.10 -11.79
C VAL A 64 5.63 7.66 -12.27
N GLN A 65 5.88 7.49 -13.56
CA GLN A 65 6.03 6.15 -14.13
C GLN A 65 7.47 5.67 -13.94
N TYR A 66 7.58 4.47 -13.36
CA TYR A 66 8.82 3.73 -13.31
C TYR A 66 8.72 2.56 -14.31
N SER A 67 9.82 2.21 -14.92
CA SER A 67 9.89 1.10 -15.86
C SER A 67 11.11 0.23 -15.57
N VAL A 68 11.03 -1.03 -15.99
CA VAL A 68 12.14 -1.99 -15.94
C VAL A 68 12.50 -2.36 -17.37
N ASN A 69 13.77 -2.69 -17.61
CA ASN A 69 14.26 -3.11 -18.93
C ASN A 69 13.99 -2.09 -20.05
N ASP A 70 14.00 -0.81 -19.74
CA ASP A 70 13.73 0.28 -20.69
C ASP A 70 15.00 0.80 -21.38
N GLY A 71 16.16 0.17 -21.15
CA GLY A 71 17.45 0.59 -21.70
C GLY A 71 18.15 1.69 -20.88
N ALA A 72 17.54 2.19 -19.81
CA ALA A 72 18.23 3.07 -18.87
C ALA A 72 19.24 2.27 -18.05
N ASN A 73 20.44 2.82 -17.87
CA ASN A 73 21.45 2.18 -17.06
C ASN A 73 21.17 2.38 -15.55
N GLY A 74 21.51 1.35 -14.77
CA GLY A 74 21.40 1.37 -13.32
C GLY A 74 19.93 1.38 -12.87
N ASP A 75 19.66 2.08 -11.78
CA ASP A 75 18.37 2.03 -11.08
C ASP A 75 17.34 3.05 -11.59
N ASN A 76 17.59 3.73 -12.69
CA ASN A 76 16.77 4.86 -13.15
C ASN A 76 15.30 4.50 -13.36
N GLY A 77 15.00 3.31 -13.86
CA GLY A 77 13.63 2.85 -14.04
C GLY A 77 13.11 1.96 -12.91
N GLY A 78 13.99 1.41 -12.09
CA GLY A 78 13.69 0.37 -11.11
C GLY A 78 13.64 0.81 -9.65
N TRP A 79 13.64 2.10 -9.35
CA TRP A 79 13.70 2.58 -7.96
C TRP A 79 12.57 2.04 -7.07
N GLY A 80 11.41 1.75 -7.64
CA GLY A 80 10.31 1.12 -6.92
C GLY A 80 10.60 -0.32 -6.48
N ASP A 81 11.43 -1.03 -7.25
CA ASP A 81 11.71 -2.45 -7.04
C ASP A 81 12.71 -2.70 -5.91
N VAL A 82 13.53 -1.70 -5.57
CA VAL A 82 14.58 -1.84 -4.54
C VAL A 82 14.09 -1.58 -3.12
N LEU A 83 12.82 -1.22 -2.95
CA LEU A 83 12.32 -0.76 -1.66
C LEU A 83 11.93 -1.89 -0.70
N ASN A 84 11.44 -3.03 -1.20
CA ASN A 84 10.90 -4.09 -0.35
C ASN A 84 11.17 -5.48 -0.92
N PHE A 85 12.25 -6.10 -0.50
CA PHE A 85 12.52 -7.47 -0.90
C PHE A 85 12.42 -8.44 0.28
N PRO A 86 11.83 -9.65 0.09
CA PRO A 86 12.15 -10.79 0.93
C PRO A 86 13.65 -11.05 0.91
N TYR A 87 14.18 -11.64 1.96
CA TYR A 87 15.64 -11.83 2.08
C TYR A 87 16.18 -12.84 1.08
N THR A 88 15.63 -14.05 1.07
CA THR A 88 16.02 -15.10 0.12
C THR A 88 14.80 -15.99 -0.19
N GLY A 89 14.87 -16.71 -1.32
CA GLY A 89 13.87 -17.74 -1.65
C GLY A 89 12.47 -17.23 -1.98
N GLY A 90 12.20 -15.95 -1.78
CA GLY A 90 10.93 -15.30 -2.13
C GLY A 90 10.99 -14.55 -3.45
N PRO A 91 9.92 -13.84 -3.80
CA PRO A 91 9.81 -13.18 -5.10
C PRO A 91 10.84 -12.08 -5.36
N GLY A 92 11.40 -11.46 -4.33
CA GLY A 92 12.39 -10.39 -4.48
C GLY A 92 13.84 -10.84 -4.64
N GLY A 93 14.20 -11.98 -4.14
CA GLY A 93 15.50 -12.64 -4.33
C GLY A 93 16.68 -12.09 -3.51
N CYS A 94 16.60 -10.96 -2.85
CA CYS A 94 17.65 -10.34 -2.00
C CYS A 94 17.00 -9.34 -1.05
N CYS A 95 17.49 -9.24 -0.07
CA CYS A 95 18.39 -8.62 0.88
C CYS A 95 17.60 -8.13 2.09
N GLY A 96 16.25 -8.23 2.11
CA GLY A 96 15.41 -7.94 3.27
C GLY A 96 15.41 -6.47 3.72
N PHE A 97 15.51 -5.51 2.79
CA PHE A 97 15.45 -4.10 3.10
C PHE A 97 14.04 -3.64 3.51
N PHE A 98 13.98 -2.59 4.32
CA PHE A 98 12.73 -1.90 4.68
C PHE A 98 11.65 -2.80 5.30
N GLN A 99 12.08 -3.71 6.17
CA GLN A 99 11.15 -4.55 6.91
C GLN A 99 10.16 -3.68 7.73
N PRO A 100 8.87 -4.03 7.75
CA PRO A 100 7.89 -3.30 8.51
C PRO A 100 8.14 -3.40 10.02
N THR A 101 7.86 -2.32 10.75
CA THR A 101 7.89 -2.35 12.22
C THR A 101 6.62 -2.98 12.76
N GLN A 102 6.67 -3.54 13.96
CA GLN A 102 5.47 -4.03 14.66
C GLN A 102 4.44 -2.91 14.89
N ASP A 103 4.91 -1.69 15.13
CA ASP A 103 4.04 -0.51 15.27
C ASP A 103 3.22 -0.24 14.00
N LEU A 104 3.85 -0.31 12.83
CA LEU A 104 3.14 -0.21 11.56
C LEU A 104 2.09 -1.32 11.43
N VAL A 105 2.43 -2.57 11.74
CA VAL A 105 1.49 -3.70 11.66
C VAL A 105 0.33 -3.50 12.61
N ASN A 106 0.58 -3.10 13.85
CA ASN A 106 -0.45 -2.83 14.84
C ASN A 106 -1.40 -1.69 14.42
N SER A 107 -0.93 -0.72 13.63
CA SER A 107 -1.77 0.38 13.14
C SER A 107 -2.94 -0.07 12.24
N PHE A 108 -2.91 -1.30 11.76
CA PHE A 108 -4.01 -1.91 11.01
C PHE A 108 -5.07 -2.60 11.90
N ASN A 109 -4.92 -2.57 13.24
CA ASN A 109 -5.96 -3.07 14.14
C ASN A 109 -7.26 -2.26 13.97
N THR A 110 -8.37 -2.97 13.89
CA THR A 110 -9.70 -2.37 13.77
C THR A 110 -10.59 -2.77 14.94
N ASP A 111 -11.58 -1.95 15.22
CA ASP A 111 -12.65 -2.28 16.15
C ASP A 111 -13.52 -3.40 15.57
N PRO A 112 -13.73 -4.52 16.28
CA PRO A 112 -14.44 -5.68 15.75
C PRO A 112 -15.93 -5.43 15.49
N SER A 113 -16.52 -4.40 16.10
CA SER A 113 -17.93 -4.08 15.94
C SER A 113 -18.20 -3.12 14.78
N THR A 114 -17.25 -2.23 14.48
CA THR A 114 -17.42 -1.18 13.48
C THR A 114 -16.53 -1.37 12.24
N GLY A 115 -15.45 -2.14 12.36
CA GLY A 115 -14.42 -2.28 11.32
C GLY A 115 -13.56 -1.02 11.14
N LEU A 116 -13.76 0.02 11.95
CA LEU A 116 -12.99 1.25 11.85
C LEU A 116 -11.62 1.15 12.53
N PRO A 117 -10.61 1.92 12.10
CA PRO A 117 -9.28 1.91 12.71
C PRO A 117 -9.30 2.31 14.19
N ASN A 118 -8.54 1.59 15.00
CA ASN A 118 -8.36 1.87 16.44
C ASN A 118 -7.32 2.98 16.66
N ILE A 119 -7.56 4.19 16.18
CA ILE A 119 -6.58 5.28 16.11
C ILE A 119 -5.89 5.55 17.45
N ALA A 120 -6.64 5.56 18.55
CA ALA A 120 -6.10 5.86 19.88
C ALA A 120 -5.47 4.66 20.60
N THR A 121 -5.85 3.44 20.21
CA THR A 121 -5.52 2.20 20.93
C THR A 121 -4.93 1.12 20.04
N TYR A 122 -4.55 1.44 18.79
CA TYR A 122 -4.07 0.46 17.82
C TYR A 122 -2.90 -0.38 18.32
N ASN A 123 -2.05 0.19 19.17
CA ASN A 123 -0.87 -0.48 19.72
C ASN A 123 -1.11 -1.15 21.10
N SER A 124 -2.36 -1.14 21.59
CA SER A 124 -2.71 -1.80 22.87
C SER A 124 -2.88 -3.30 22.73
N THR A 125 -3.10 -3.78 21.51
CA THR A 125 -3.18 -5.22 21.19
C THR A 125 -2.20 -5.51 20.06
N GLU A 126 -1.24 -6.36 20.34
CA GLU A 126 -0.24 -6.74 19.35
C GLU A 126 -0.85 -7.70 18.32
N VAL A 127 -0.67 -7.38 17.06
CA VAL A 127 -0.90 -8.34 15.97
C VAL A 127 0.23 -9.37 16.01
N VAL A 128 -0.12 -10.61 16.38
CA VAL A 128 0.86 -11.68 16.58
C VAL A 128 1.76 -11.83 15.36
N SER A 129 3.06 -11.74 15.58
CA SER A 129 4.11 -11.92 14.56
C SER A 129 4.86 -13.24 14.79
N ASP A 130 5.59 -13.69 13.78
CA ASP A 130 6.47 -14.85 13.87
C ASP A 130 7.91 -14.48 14.24
N GLN A 131 8.13 -13.29 14.75
CA GLN A 131 9.44 -12.84 15.18
C GLN A 131 10.08 -13.81 16.16
N GLY A 132 11.30 -14.20 15.90
CA GLY A 132 12.05 -15.18 16.72
C GLY A 132 11.66 -16.65 16.49
N LYS A 133 10.80 -16.94 15.51
CA LYS A 133 10.46 -18.33 15.13
C LYS A 133 11.18 -18.73 13.86
N ASN A 134 11.68 -19.96 13.83
CA ASN A 134 12.22 -20.54 12.61
C ASN A 134 11.08 -21.03 11.69
N SER A 135 11.36 -21.20 10.40
CA SER A 135 10.35 -21.67 9.44
C SER A 135 9.65 -22.98 9.79
N PRO A 136 10.34 -24.02 10.35
CA PRO A 136 9.67 -25.26 10.77
C PRO A 136 8.84 -25.13 12.05
N ASP A 137 8.97 -24.05 12.82
CA ASP A 137 8.23 -23.89 14.06
C ASP A 137 6.72 -23.72 13.78
N LEU A 138 5.88 -24.24 14.65
CA LEU A 138 4.44 -24.04 14.54
C LEU A 138 4.10 -22.55 14.74
N PHE A 139 3.28 -22.03 13.85
CA PHE A 139 2.79 -20.68 13.90
C PHE A 139 1.32 -20.61 13.45
N THR A 140 0.52 -19.89 14.20
CA THR A 140 -0.87 -19.59 13.82
C THR A 140 -0.98 -18.10 13.53
N PRO A 141 -1.39 -17.69 12.32
CA PRO A 141 -1.61 -16.29 12.00
C PRO A 141 -2.63 -15.64 12.95
N TYR A 142 -2.46 -14.36 13.20
CA TYR A 142 -3.41 -13.56 13.96
C TYR A 142 -4.79 -13.59 13.28
N THR A 143 -5.84 -13.84 14.07
CA THR A 143 -7.22 -13.98 13.60
C THR A 143 -8.15 -12.84 14.05
N GLY A 144 -7.62 -11.83 14.76
CA GLY A 144 -8.39 -10.65 15.11
C GLY A 144 -8.75 -9.79 13.90
N THR A 145 -9.58 -8.78 14.12
CA THR A 145 -10.02 -7.89 13.05
C THR A 145 -8.94 -6.92 12.65
N LEU A 146 -8.68 -6.85 11.34
CA LEU A 146 -7.63 -6.02 10.74
C LEU A 146 -8.16 -5.30 9.50
N ASP A 147 -7.62 -4.14 9.20
CA ASP A 147 -7.80 -3.50 7.91
C ASP A 147 -7.23 -4.42 6.81
N PRO A 148 -8.01 -4.80 5.80
CA PRO A 148 -7.58 -5.74 4.76
C PRO A 148 -6.40 -5.23 3.92
N ARG A 149 -6.06 -3.94 3.99
CA ARG A 149 -4.88 -3.38 3.33
C ARG A 149 -3.57 -3.86 3.95
N LEU A 150 -3.61 -4.43 5.18
CA LEU A 150 -2.41 -4.98 5.82
C LEU A 150 -1.75 -6.03 4.93
N ASP A 151 -2.49 -6.99 4.39
CA ASP A 151 -1.95 -8.10 3.61
C ASP A 151 -1.46 -7.69 2.20
N TRP A 152 -1.74 -6.45 1.80
CA TRP A 152 -1.13 -5.80 0.63
C TRP A 152 0.09 -4.95 0.98
N THR A 153 0.32 -4.69 2.24
CA THR A 153 1.39 -3.83 2.75
C THR A 153 2.52 -4.63 3.40
N VAL A 154 2.17 -5.72 4.09
CA VAL A 154 3.09 -6.52 4.91
C VAL A 154 2.90 -8.00 4.61
N GLY A 155 3.99 -8.70 4.28
CA GLY A 155 3.99 -10.16 4.20
C GLY A 155 3.85 -10.76 5.60
N ARG A 156 2.84 -11.58 5.83
CA ARG A 156 2.60 -12.26 7.11
C ARG A 156 2.66 -13.76 6.94
N ARG A 157 3.42 -14.42 7.81
CA ARG A 157 3.56 -15.88 7.79
C ARG A 157 2.20 -16.58 7.83
N GLY A 158 2.01 -17.55 6.95
CA GLY A 158 0.79 -18.33 6.82
C GLY A 158 -0.36 -17.64 6.09
N VAL A 159 -0.20 -16.38 5.68
CA VAL A 159 -1.18 -15.62 4.89
C VAL A 159 -0.75 -15.61 3.43
N PRO A 160 -1.68 -15.68 2.46
CA PRO A 160 -1.33 -15.62 1.04
C PRO A 160 -0.53 -14.37 0.68
N TYR A 161 0.63 -14.57 0.05
CA TYR A 161 1.49 -13.52 -0.48
C TYR A 161 1.25 -13.40 -1.99
N ARG A 162 0.20 -12.68 -2.37
CA ARG A 162 -0.33 -12.62 -3.73
C ARG A 162 -0.48 -14.02 -4.35
N ASP A 163 0.14 -14.25 -5.50
CA ASP A 163 0.13 -15.49 -6.28
C ASP A 163 1.24 -16.49 -5.90
N TRP A 164 2.07 -16.15 -4.91
CA TRP A 164 3.16 -17.03 -4.41
C TRP A 164 2.73 -18.06 -3.36
N GLY A 165 1.46 -18.04 -2.94
CA GLY A 165 0.96 -18.88 -1.86
C GLY A 165 1.22 -18.32 -0.46
N PRO A 166 1.00 -19.11 0.59
CA PRO A 166 1.22 -18.67 1.97
C PRO A 166 2.68 -18.30 2.25
N HIS A 167 2.90 -17.15 2.85
CA HIS A 167 4.24 -16.70 3.23
C HIS A 167 4.88 -17.70 4.22
N PRO A 168 6.08 -18.24 3.97
CA PRO A 168 6.66 -19.31 4.78
C PRO A 168 7.37 -18.83 6.06
N GLY A 169 7.41 -17.53 6.33
CA GLY A 169 8.15 -16.94 7.44
C GLY A 169 9.64 -16.74 7.10
N GLN A 170 10.51 -17.04 8.04
CA GLN A 170 11.96 -16.81 7.93
C GLN A 170 12.63 -17.41 6.67
N GLN A 171 11.98 -18.35 6.02
CA GLN A 171 12.52 -18.99 4.82
C GLN A 171 12.63 -18.03 3.62
N TRP A 172 11.97 -16.90 3.65
CA TRP A 172 12.03 -15.85 2.63
C TRP A 172 12.84 -14.64 3.05
#